data_fef3b3b931b25ad7d4b8a350af299e1d
#
_entry.id   fef3b3b931b25ad7d4b8a350af299e1d
#
_cell.length_a   1.000
_cell.length_b   1.000
_cell.length_c   1.000
_cell.angle_alpha   90.00
_cell.angle_beta   90.00
_cell.angle_gamma   90.00
#
_symmetry.space_group_name_H-M   'P 1'
#
loop_
_entity.id
_entity.type
_entity.pdbx_description
1 polymer ?
#
loop_
_entity_poly.entity_id
_entity_poly.type
_entity_poly.pdbx_seq_one_letter_code
_entity_poly.pdbx_strand_id
1 'polypeptide(L)'
;MRLKQLRAAKGMTQSEVALYVGVSRSVISAYESDLRYPSYEILIRLSSLFGVSTDFMLGVERGRYLDISELTERESAMIYEMVELFRENHLKVKVEV
;
A
#
# COMPACT_ATOMS: atom_id res chain seq x y z
N MET A 1 5.25 -2.81 -10.07
CA MET A 1 4.99 -2.28 -8.71
C MET A 1 5.15 -0.76 -8.68
N ARG A 2 4.73 -0.12 -7.61
CA ARG A 2 4.74 1.36 -7.50
C ARG A 2 6.01 1.96 -6.88
N LEU A 3 7.08 1.21 -6.82
CA LEU A 3 8.32 1.64 -6.16
C LEU A 3 8.90 2.92 -6.75
N LYS A 4 9.00 2.99 -8.06
CA LYS A 4 9.58 4.16 -8.74
C LYS A 4 8.79 5.44 -8.46
N GLN A 5 7.46 5.37 -8.53
CA GLN A 5 6.58 6.49 -8.28
C GLN A 5 6.66 6.97 -6.83
N LEU A 6 6.66 6.04 -5.87
CA LEU A 6 6.78 6.35 -4.45
C LEU A 6 8.15 6.96 -4.12
N ARG A 7 9.20 6.40 -4.70
CA ARG A 7 10.56 6.91 -4.52
C ARG A 7 10.68 8.35 -5.04
N ALA A 8 10.20 8.59 -6.25
CA ALA A 8 10.23 9.91 -6.86
C ALA A 8 9.43 10.93 -6.06
N ALA A 9 8.23 10.55 -5.59
CA ALA A 9 7.38 11.41 -4.77
C ALA A 9 8.05 11.81 -3.45
N LYS A 10 8.89 10.93 -2.89
CA LYS A 10 9.63 11.19 -1.65
C LYS A 10 10.98 11.87 -1.90
N GLY A 11 11.36 12.08 -3.15
CA GLY A 11 12.61 12.72 -3.51
C GLY A 11 13.85 11.88 -3.22
N MET A 12 13.72 10.57 -3.20
CA MET A 12 14.83 9.66 -2.91
C MET A 12 15.48 9.12 -4.18
N THR A 13 16.79 8.90 -4.12
CA THR A 13 17.51 8.20 -5.17
C THR A 13 17.38 6.68 -5.01
N GLN A 14 17.66 5.94 -6.07
CA GLN A 14 17.71 4.48 -5.98
C GLN A 14 18.73 4.01 -4.94
N SER A 15 19.88 4.68 -4.86
CA SER A 15 20.93 4.35 -3.87
C SER A 15 20.46 4.57 -2.43
N GLU A 16 19.72 5.64 -2.18
CA GLU A 16 19.17 5.93 -0.85
C GLU A 16 18.16 4.86 -0.42
N VAL A 17 17.25 4.47 -1.31
CA VAL A 17 16.30 3.40 -1.02
C VAL A 17 17.04 2.08 -0.77
N ALA A 18 18.02 1.76 -1.62
CA ALA A 18 18.83 0.54 -1.48
C ALA A 18 19.52 0.47 -0.12
N LEU A 19 20.12 1.56 0.30
CA LEU A 19 20.78 1.65 1.61
C LEU A 19 19.77 1.42 2.74
N TYR A 20 18.61 2.01 2.66
CA TYR A 20 17.58 1.92 3.70
C TYR A 20 17.07 0.48 3.85
N VAL A 21 16.83 -0.24 2.76
CA VAL A 21 16.25 -1.59 2.81
C VAL A 21 17.31 -2.70 2.80
N GLY A 22 18.57 -2.37 2.66
CA GLY A 22 19.67 -3.33 2.77
C GLY A 22 19.92 -4.17 1.50
N VAL A 23 19.74 -3.57 0.34
CA VAL A 23 20.07 -4.19 -0.96
C VAL A 23 20.98 -3.26 -1.77
N SER A 24 21.47 -3.72 -2.92
CA SER A 24 22.26 -2.88 -3.82
C SER A 24 21.35 -1.98 -4.69
N ARG A 25 21.94 -0.90 -5.20
CA ARG A 25 21.24 -0.02 -6.15
C ARG A 25 20.74 -0.77 -7.38
N SER A 26 21.54 -1.69 -7.91
CA SER A 26 21.15 -2.47 -9.09
C SER A 26 19.93 -3.36 -8.82
N VAL A 27 19.76 -3.84 -7.59
CA VAL A 27 18.58 -4.61 -7.18
C VAL A 27 17.36 -3.71 -7.17
N ILE A 28 17.45 -2.48 -6.63
CA ILE A 28 16.33 -1.52 -6.67
C ILE A 28 15.96 -1.21 -8.13
N SER A 29 16.95 -0.96 -8.98
CA SER A 29 16.72 -0.74 -10.41
C SER A 29 15.98 -1.90 -11.07
N ALA A 30 16.35 -3.13 -10.72
CA ALA A 30 15.69 -4.34 -11.24
C ALA A 30 14.24 -4.45 -10.74
N TYR A 31 13.95 -4.07 -9.49
CA TYR A 31 12.58 -4.02 -8.98
C TYR A 31 11.75 -2.98 -9.73
N GLU A 32 12.31 -1.81 -9.99
CA GLU A 32 11.60 -0.74 -10.70
C GLU A 32 11.32 -1.09 -12.16
N SER A 33 12.14 -1.94 -12.75
CA SER A 33 12.01 -2.40 -14.14
C SER A 33 11.24 -3.71 -14.28
N ASP A 34 10.73 -4.26 -13.19
CA ASP A 34 10.03 -5.54 -13.13
C ASP A 34 10.88 -6.75 -13.59
N LEU A 35 12.21 -6.61 -13.53
CA LEU A 35 13.15 -7.69 -13.85
C LEU A 35 13.34 -8.65 -12.66
N ARG A 36 13.08 -8.18 -11.46
CA ARG A 36 13.14 -8.95 -10.22
C ARG A 36 12.02 -8.51 -9.30
N TYR A 37 11.62 -9.41 -8.40
CA TYR A 37 10.65 -9.11 -7.35
C TYR A 37 11.32 -9.21 -5.99
N PRO A 38 11.01 -8.30 -5.05
CA PRO A 38 11.58 -8.36 -3.72
C PRO A 38 11.11 -9.60 -2.97
N SER A 39 11.97 -10.11 -2.08
CA SER A 39 11.54 -11.08 -1.10
C SER A 39 10.44 -10.48 -0.21
N TYR A 40 9.74 -11.34 0.51
CA TYR A 40 8.71 -10.90 1.46
C TYR A 40 9.25 -9.88 2.46
N GLU A 41 10.43 -10.15 3.01
CA GLU A 41 11.08 -9.26 3.98
C GLU A 41 11.43 -7.90 3.38
N ILE A 42 11.99 -7.87 2.18
CA ILE A 42 12.35 -6.61 1.51
C ILE A 42 11.08 -5.82 1.13
N LEU A 43 10.04 -6.52 0.69
CA LEU A 43 8.76 -5.88 0.38
C LEU A 43 8.18 -5.17 1.60
N ILE A 44 8.23 -5.81 2.77
CA ILE A 44 7.78 -5.20 4.03
C ILE A 44 8.60 -3.95 4.35
N ARG A 45 9.92 -4.00 4.21
CA ARG A 45 10.80 -2.85 4.45
C ARG A 45 10.50 -1.70 3.50
N LEU A 46 10.29 -1.98 2.23
CA LEU A 46 9.92 -0.97 1.24
C LEU A 46 8.58 -0.33 1.59
N SER A 47 7.58 -1.13 1.91
CA SER A 47 6.25 -0.64 2.29
C SER A 47 6.31 0.23 3.54
N SER A 48 7.11 -0.16 4.54
CA SER A 48 7.31 0.63 5.76
C SER A 48 8.01 1.96 5.48
N LEU A 49 9.02 1.96 4.60
CA LEU A 49 9.73 3.18 4.23
C LEU A 49 8.78 4.23 3.64
N PHE A 50 7.85 3.81 2.80
CA PHE A 50 6.93 4.72 2.12
C PHE A 50 5.60 4.88 2.84
N GLY A 51 5.38 4.20 3.96
CA GLY A 51 4.15 4.30 4.73
C GLY A 51 2.91 3.79 3.98
N VAL A 52 3.06 2.76 3.16
CA VAL A 52 1.98 2.18 2.37
C VAL A 52 1.85 0.69 2.67
N SER A 53 0.72 0.09 2.30
CA SER A 53 0.54 -1.36 2.41
C SER A 53 1.36 -2.09 1.34
N THR A 54 1.64 -3.37 1.57
CA THR A 54 2.31 -4.22 0.57
C THR A 54 1.44 -4.35 -0.68
N ASP A 55 0.13 -4.42 -0.53
CA ASP A 55 -0.81 -4.47 -1.65
C ASP A 55 -0.73 -3.21 -2.50
N PHE A 56 -0.68 -2.04 -1.87
CA PHE A 56 -0.49 -0.78 -2.59
C PHE A 56 0.84 -0.75 -3.33
N MET A 57 1.92 -1.16 -2.67
CA MET A 57 3.25 -1.23 -3.28
C MET A 57 3.24 -2.11 -4.54
N LEU A 58 2.58 -3.25 -4.46
CA LEU A 58 2.47 -4.20 -5.58
C LEU A 58 1.48 -3.77 -6.65
N GLY A 59 0.60 -2.81 -6.35
CA GLY A 59 -0.43 -2.37 -7.28
C GLY A 59 -1.61 -3.34 -7.40
N VAL A 60 -1.86 -4.15 -6.37
CA VAL A 60 -2.92 -5.18 -6.39
C VAL A 60 -4.11 -4.86 -5.50
N GLU A 61 -4.14 -3.69 -4.87
CA GLU A 61 -5.30 -3.29 -4.07
C GLU A 61 -6.54 -3.11 -4.95
N ARG A 62 -7.69 -3.52 -4.39
CA ARG A 62 -8.97 -3.55 -5.12
C ARG A 62 -9.93 -2.43 -4.69
N GLY A 63 -9.43 -1.39 -4.06
CA GLY A 63 -10.31 -0.35 -3.58
C GLY A 63 -9.54 0.83 -3.04
N ARG A 64 -10.27 1.67 -2.33
CA ARG A 64 -9.70 2.80 -1.60
C ARG A 64 -9.66 2.47 -0.13
N TYR A 65 -8.63 2.92 0.54
CA TYR A 65 -8.39 2.61 1.94
C TYR A 65 -8.31 3.89 2.75
N LEU A 66 -8.83 3.83 3.96
CA LEU A 66 -8.78 4.92 4.92
C LEU A 66 -7.94 4.48 6.12
N ASP A 67 -6.94 5.27 6.49
CA ASP A 67 -6.15 5.00 7.68
C ASP A 67 -6.91 5.49 8.91
N ILE A 68 -7.22 4.57 9.81
CA ILE A 68 -7.93 4.84 11.05
C ILE A 68 -7.07 4.58 12.29
N SER A 69 -5.75 4.44 12.11
CA SER A 69 -4.83 4.07 13.21
C SER A 69 -4.79 5.09 14.34
N GLU A 70 -5.06 6.36 14.07
CA GLU A 70 -5.06 7.44 15.07
C GLU A 70 -6.42 7.68 15.72
N LEU A 71 -7.45 6.97 15.29
CA LEU A 71 -8.80 7.11 15.84
C LEU A 71 -8.96 6.27 17.12
N THR A 72 -9.85 6.71 17.99
CA THR A 72 -10.24 5.92 19.16
C THR A 72 -11.03 4.68 18.71
N GLU A 73 -11.15 3.68 19.61
CA GLU A 73 -11.96 2.49 19.33
C GLU A 73 -13.41 2.85 19.02
N ARG A 74 -13.96 3.83 19.73
CA ARG A 74 -15.33 4.29 19.50
C ARG A 74 -15.49 4.94 18.13
N GLU A 75 -14.56 5.80 17.75
CA GLU A 75 -14.57 6.44 16.44
C GLU A 75 -14.42 5.42 15.31
N SER A 76 -13.51 4.47 15.47
CA SER A 76 -13.33 3.39 14.50
C SER A 76 -14.58 2.53 14.36
N ALA A 77 -15.23 2.19 15.46
CA ALA A 77 -16.48 1.42 15.44
C ALA A 77 -17.59 2.15 14.68
N MET A 78 -17.69 3.45 14.82
CA MET A 78 -18.66 4.26 14.10
C MET A 78 -18.42 4.22 12.58
N ILE A 79 -17.16 4.27 12.17
CA ILE A 79 -16.79 4.18 10.75
C ILE A 79 -17.12 2.79 10.19
N TYR A 80 -16.82 1.73 10.95
CA TYR A 80 -17.15 0.36 10.53
C TYR A 80 -18.67 0.17 10.37
N GLU A 81 -19.46 0.66 11.30
CA GLU A 81 -20.92 0.59 11.21
C GLU A 81 -21.44 1.31 9.96
N MET A 82 -20.89 2.49 9.68
CA MET A 82 -21.28 3.27 8.51
C MET A 82 -20.94 2.52 7.20
N VAL A 83 -19.75 1.95 7.13
CA VAL A 83 -19.32 1.17 5.95
C VAL A 83 -20.24 -0.04 5.74
N GLU A 84 -20.56 -0.77 6.80
CA GLU A 84 -21.46 -1.94 6.71
C GLU A 84 -22.87 -1.54 6.25
N LEU A 85 -23.38 -0.44 6.77
CA LEU A 85 -24.67 0.09 6.35
C LEU A 85 -24.71 0.40 4.85
N PHE A 86 -23.67 1.04 4.34
CA PHE A 86 -23.57 1.37 2.92
C PHE A 86 -23.41 0.11 2.07
N ARG A 87 -22.66 -0.88 2.51
CA ARG A 87 -22.51 -2.15 1.82
C ARG A 87 -23.86 -2.89 1.68
N GLU A 88 -24.63 -2.93 2.75
CA GLU A 88 -25.98 -3.52 2.72
C GLU A 88 -26.85 -2.86 1.67
N ASN A 89 -26.86 -1.53 1.63
CA ASN A 89 -27.65 -0.78 0.67
C ASN A 89 -27.22 -1.06 -0.77
N HIS A 90 -25.91 -1.15 -1.01
CA HIS A 90 -25.40 -1.48 -2.35
C HIS A 90 -25.73 -2.90 -2.76
N LEU A 91 -25.67 -3.86 -1.84
CA LEU A 91 -26.05 -5.24 -2.12
C LEU A 91 -27.54 -5.35 -2.45
N LYS A 92 -28.42 -4.66 -1.73
CA LYS A 92 -29.84 -4.62 -2.00
C LYS A 92 -30.13 -4.07 -3.40
N VAL A 93 -29.45 -2.99 -3.78
CA VAL A 93 -29.59 -2.40 -5.11
C VAL A 93 -29.16 -3.39 -6.19
N LYS A 94 -28.06 -4.11 -5.99
CA LYS A 94 -27.57 -5.13 -6.95
C LYS A 94 -28.50 -6.31 -7.06
N VAL A 95 -29.13 -6.72 -5.97
CA VAL A 95 -30.08 -7.84 -5.96
C VAL A 95 -31.38 -7.49 -6.69
N GLU A 96 -31.80 -6.23 -6.60
CA GLU A 96 -33.02 -5.75 -7.27
C GLU A 96 -32.85 -5.55 -8.78
N VAL A 97 -31.65 -5.46 -9.27
CA VAL A 97 -31.31 -5.32 -10.68
C VAL A 97 -31.15 -6.67 -11.35
#